data_0055d7f47d090ac9a63b9fb3691d06f7
#
_entry.id   0055d7f47d090ac9a63b9fb3691d06f7
#
_cell.length_a   1.000
_cell.length_b   1.000
_cell.length_c   1.000
_cell.angle_alpha   90.00
_cell.angle_beta   90.00
_cell.angle_gamma   90.00
#
_symmetry.space_group_name_H-M   'P 1'
#
loop_
_entity.id
_entity.type
_entity.pdbx_description
1 polymer ?
#
loop_
_entity_poly.entity_id
_entity_poly.type
_entity_poly.pdbx_seq_one_letter_code
_entity_poly.pdbx_strand_id
1 'polypeptide(L)'
;MSIIKVLYEDNHLIAVFKPAGVLSQGDKTGDISILDEVKKYLKEKYKKPGNVFLGLLHRLDRPVSGIILFAKTSKGASRLSEQFRNHQVEKTYHALVNGKPKESRGVLINSLIKDEKLKKARSAEGKNFDDAKEARLYYEV
;
A
#
# COMPACT_ATOMS: atom_id res chain seq x y z
N MET A 1 23.36 4.07 7.85
CA MET A 1 22.87 3.72 6.51
C MET A 1 21.55 3.01 6.69
N SER A 2 20.45 3.59 6.24
CA SER A 2 19.18 2.86 6.18
C SER A 2 19.31 1.84 5.06
N ILE A 3 19.34 0.57 5.42
CA ILE A 3 19.44 -0.52 4.43
C ILE A 3 18.02 -0.88 4.03
N ILE A 4 17.49 -0.26 2.97
CA ILE A 4 16.22 -0.71 2.39
C ILE A 4 16.43 -2.11 1.82
N LYS A 5 15.48 -3.00 2.09
CA LYS A 5 15.47 -4.34 1.51
C LYS A 5 14.76 -4.28 0.16
N VAL A 6 15.53 -4.21 -0.92
CA VAL A 6 15.03 -4.30 -2.30
C VAL A 6 14.75 -5.77 -2.61
N LEU A 7 13.53 -6.06 -3.07
CA LEU A 7 13.06 -7.41 -3.41
C LEU A 7 13.09 -7.65 -4.91
N TYR A 8 12.82 -6.60 -5.69
CA TYR A 8 12.83 -6.61 -7.15
C TYR A 8 13.16 -5.22 -7.67
N GLU A 9 13.90 -5.13 -8.75
CA GLU A 9 14.15 -3.88 -9.46
C GLU A 9 14.43 -4.13 -10.93
N ASP A 10 13.74 -3.37 -11.79
CA ASP A 10 14.03 -3.31 -13.22
C ASP A 10 14.09 -1.84 -13.71
N ASN A 11 13.97 -1.61 -15.01
CA ASN A 11 14.00 -0.25 -15.58
C ASN A 11 12.80 0.60 -15.19
N HIS A 12 11.65 -0.01 -14.88
CA HIS A 12 10.37 0.67 -14.68
C HIS A 12 9.84 0.58 -13.26
N LEU A 13 10.22 -0.45 -12.52
CA LEU A 13 9.65 -0.80 -11.22
C LEU A 13 10.74 -1.04 -10.17
N ILE A 14 10.35 -0.82 -8.92
CA ILE A 14 11.10 -1.28 -7.75
C ILE A 14 10.11 -1.74 -6.67
N ALA A 15 10.30 -2.96 -6.17
CA ALA A 15 9.59 -3.50 -5.03
C ALA A 15 10.52 -3.57 -3.82
N VAL A 16 10.08 -3.06 -2.69
CA VAL A 16 10.85 -3.05 -1.45
C VAL A 16 10.03 -3.59 -0.29
N PHE A 17 10.69 -4.09 0.73
CA PHE A 17 10.05 -4.41 1.99
C PHE A 17 9.91 -3.15 2.85
N LYS A 18 8.69 -2.81 3.23
CA LYS A 18 8.40 -1.75 4.21
C LYS A 18 8.28 -2.38 5.60
N PRO A 19 9.11 -2.01 6.57
CA PRO A 19 8.94 -2.43 7.95
C PRO A 19 7.67 -1.85 8.59
N ALA A 20 7.16 -2.52 9.63
CA ALA A 20 6.15 -1.93 10.50
C ALA A 20 6.70 -0.67 11.19
N GLY A 21 5.85 0.32 11.42
CA GLY A 21 6.23 1.60 12.02
C GLY A 21 6.73 2.66 11.03
N VAL A 22 7.11 2.27 9.79
CA VAL A 22 7.59 3.19 8.74
C VAL A 22 6.41 3.69 7.90
N LEU A 23 6.42 4.97 7.54
CA LEU A 23 5.44 5.58 6.64
C LEU A 23 5.63 5.12 5.20
N SER A 24 4.54 4.96 4.43
CA SER A 24 4.62 4.70 2.98
C SER A 24 5.04 5.95 2.21
N GLN A 25 4.57 7.12 2.63
CA GLN A 25 4.92 8.44 2.11
C GLN A 25 4.98 9.44 3.26
N GLY A 26 5.66 10.55 3.07
CA GLY A 26 5.74 11.61 4.07
C GLY A 26 4.36 12.16 4.45
N ASP A 27 4.21 12.51 5.72
CA ASP A 27 3.03 13.14 6.28
C ASP A 27 3.42 14.38 7.11
N LYS A 28 2.47 14.92 7.88
CA LYS A 28 2.70 16.10 8.74
C LYS A 28 3.63 15.86 9.93
N THR A 29 4.00 14.63 10.23
CA THR A 29 4.92 14.30 11.33
C THR A 29 6.37 14.65 10.99
N GLY A 30 6.71 14.71 9.69
CA GLY A 30 8.08 14.91 9.24
C GLY A 30 8.95 13.66 9.32
N ASP A 31 8.39 12.52 9.71
CA ASP A 31 9.12 11.24 9.74
C ASP A 31 9.52 10.81 8.33
N ILE A 32 10.72 10.24 8.20
CA ILE A 32 11.22 9.72 6.93
C ILE A 32 10.35 8.53 6.49
N SER A 33 9.86 8.61 5.25
CA SER A 33 9.05 7.54 4.66
C SER A 33 9.87 6.56 3.84
N ILE A 34 9.31 5.37 3.57
CA ILE A 34 9.96 4.40 2.67
C ILE A 34 10.11 4.98 1.24
N LEU A 35 9.20 5.86 0.80
CA LEU A 35 9.34 6.59 -0.46
C LEU A 35 10.62 7.43 -0.50
N ASP A 36 10.93 8.15 0.58
CA ASP A 36 12.11 9.00 0.68
C ASP A 36 13.39 8.16 0.67
N GLU A 37 13.39 7.07 1.43
CA GLU A 37 14.49 6.11 1.49
C GLU A 37 14.79 5.49 0.11
N VAL A 38 13.74 5.09 -0.63
CA VAL A 38 13.89 4.51 -1.98
C VAL A 38 14.39 5.56 -2.97
N LYS A 39 13.90 6.81 -2.89
CA LYS A 39 14.44 7.92 -3.71
C LYS A 39 15.93 8.13 -3.46
N LYS A 40 16.34 8.14 -2.19
CA LYS A 40 17.74 8.27 -1.79
C LYS A 40 18.58 7.12 -2.35
N TYR A 41 18.14 5.88 -2.17
CA TYR A 41 18.79 4.70 -2.74
C TYR A 41 18.98 4.80 -4.25
N LEU A 42 17.93 5.14 -5.01
CA LEU A 42 18.02 5.26 -6.46
C LEU A 42 18.93 6.42 -6.90
N LYS A 43 18.93 7.51 -6.14
CA LYS A 43 19.83 8.65 -6.40
C LYS A 43 21.29 8.25 -6.25
N GLU A 44 21.63 7.57 -5.18
CA GLU A 44 22.99 7.10 -4.89
C GLU A 44 23.43 6.02 -5.89
N LYS A 45 22.60 4.99 -6.10
CA LYS A 45 22.90 3.86 -7.00
C LYS A 45 23.17 4.31 -8.43
N TYR A 46 22.36 5.23 -8.94
CA TYR A 46 22.46 5.69 -10.32
C TYR A 46 23.17 7.05 -10.47
N LYS A 47 23.76 7.56 -9.40
CA LYS A 47 24.49 8.86 -9.37
C LYS A 47 23.70 9.99 -10.04
N LYS A 48 22.39 10.04 -9.77
CA LYS A 48 21.51 11.05 -10.39
C LYS A 48 21.76 12.44 -9.83
N PRO A 49 22.05 13.46 -10.66
CA PRO A 49 22.39 14.81 -10.17
C PRO A 49 21.20 15.60 -9.60
N GLY A 50 19.98 15.25 -9.97
CA GLY A 50 18.76 15.99 -9.58
C GLY A 50 17.80 15.18 -8.72
N ASN A 51 16.53 15.57 -8.78
CA ASN A 51 15.46 14.86 -8.12
C ASN A 51 15.18 13.54 -8.82
N VAL A 52 14.86 12.50 -8.03
CA VAL A 52 14.49 11.20 -8.55
C VAL A 52 12.97 11.11 -8.62
N PHE A 53 12.45 10.86 -9.81
CA PHE A 53 11.04 10.48 -9.96
C PHE A 53 10.82 9.10 -9.34
N LEU A 54 9.79 8.99 -8.51
CA LEU A 54 9.32 7.72 -7.96
C LEU A 54 7.81 7.82 -7.74
N GLY A 55 7.04 7.06 -8.53
CA GLY A 55 5.59 7.03 -8.48
C GLY A 55 5.09 6.07 -7.41
N LEU A 56 4.28 6.57 -6.47
CA LEU A 56 3.61 5.78 -5.45
C LEU A 56 2.36 5.14 -6.07
N LEU A 57 2.29 3.82 -6.10
CA LEU A 57 1.21 3.06 -6.73
C LEU A 57 0.14 2.62 -5.73
N HIS A 58 0.55 2.28 -4.54
CA HIS A 58 -0.31 1.89 -3.42
C HIS A 58 0.39 2.22 -2.09
N ARG A 59 -0.32 2.08 -0.99
CA ARG A 59 0.20 2.34 0.35
C ARG A 59 -0.10 1.17 1.28
N LEU A 60 0.78 0.99 2.25
CA LEU A 60 0.55 0.20 3.44
C LEU A 60 0.46 1.15 4.62
N ASP A 61 -0.45 0.88 5.55
CA ASP A 61 -0.56 1.67 6.78
C ASP A 61 0.72 1.58 7.62
N ARG A 62 0.95 2.58 8.45
CA ARG A 62 2.18 2.69 9.25
C ARG A 62 2.48 1.42 10.05
N PRO A 63 1.52 0.80 10.79
CA PRO A 63 1.79 -0.40 11.58
C PRO A 63 1.96 -1.68 10.74
N VAL A 64 1.62 -1.65 9.45
CA VAL A 64 1.66 -2.81 8.56
C VAL A 64 3.04 -2.93 7.92
N SER A 65 3.63 -4.12 7.96
CA SER A 65 4.82 -4.46 7.18
C SER A 65 4.44 -5.21 5.90
N GLY A 66 5.29 -5.15 4.88
CA GLY A 66 5.06 -5.91 3.65
C GLY A 66 5.73 -5.31 2.42
N ILE A 67 5.34 -5.82 1.27
CA ILE A 67 5.87 -5.38 -0.02
C ILE A 67 5.17 -4.10 -0.45
N ILE A 68 5.95 -3.10 -0.83
CA ILE A 68 5.45 -1.89 -1.48
C ILE A 68 6.13 -1.73 -2.84
N LEU A 69 5.32 -1.43 -3.85
CA LEU A 69 5.75 -1.30 -5.24
C LEU A 69 5.73 0.16 -5.66
N PHE A 70 6.80 0.61 -6.28
CA PHE A 70 6.93 1.94 -6.86
C PHE A 70 7.25 1.86 -8.34
N ALA A 71 6.83 2.89 -9.08
CA ALA A 71 7.22 3.07 -10.47
C ALA A 71 8.42 4.02 -10.58
N LYS A 72 9.46 3.61 -11.29
CA LYS A 72 10.68 4.40 -11.55
C LYS A 72 10.51 5.35 -12.73
N THR A 73 9.43 5.20 -13.52
CA THR A 73 9.12 6.04 -14.69
C THR A 73 7.65 6.47 -14.68
N SER A 74 7.35 7.64 -15.26
CA SER A 74 5.98 8.13 -15.40
C SER A 74 5.09 7.19 -16.22
N LYS A 75 5.62 6.59 -17.28
CA LYS A 75 4.92 5.60 -18.09
C LYS A 75 4.57 4.34 -17.28
N GLY A 76 5.51 3.85 -16.46
CA GLY A 76 5.26 2.74 -15.53
C GLY A 76 4.21 3.11 -14.48
N ALA A 77 4.29 4.32 -13.92
CA ALA A 77 3.31 4.81 -12.96
C ALA A 77 1.89 4.85 -13.54
N SER A 78 1.72 5.39 -14.73
CA SER A 78 0.42 5.48 -15.41
C SER A 78 -0.20 4.09 -15.61
N ARG A 79 0.54 3.16 -16.23
CA ARG A 79 0.07 1.81 -16.53
C ARG A 79 -0.30 1.00 -15.29
N LEU A 80 0.56 1.06 -14.27
CA LEU A 80 0.30 0.30 -13.05
C LEU A 80 -0.81 0.93 -12.20
N SER A 81 -0.90 2.27 -12.13
CA SER A 81 -2.02 2.93 -11.46
C SER A 81 -3.36 2.56 -12.09
N GLU A 82 -3.40 2.35 -13.40
CA GLU A 82 -4.58 1.84 -14.12
C GLU A 82 -4.91 0.41 -13.68
N GLN A 83 -3.92 -0.49 -13.63
CA GLN A 83 -4.12 -1.87 -13.18
C GLN A 83 -4.62 -1.93 -11.73
N PHE A 84 -4.05 -1.11 -10.82
CA PHE A 84 -4.54 -1.01 -9.44
C PHE A 84 -5.98 -0.52 -9.37
N ARG A 85 -6.34 0.50 -10.18
CA ARG A 85 -7.69 1.07 -10.23
C ARG A 85 -8.71 0.08 -10.78
N ASN A 86 -8.33 -0.71 -11.76
CA ASN A 86 -9.17 -1.71 -12.41
C ASN A 86 -9.16 -3.06 -11.67
N HIS A 87 -8.63 -3.12 -10.46
CA HIS A 87 -8.55 -4.33 -9.63
C HIS A 87 -7.87 -5.53 -10.33
N GLN A 88 -6.92 -5.27 -11.23
CA GLN A 88 -6.14 -6.29 -11.95
C GLN A 88 -4.93 -6.78 -11.17
N VAL A 89 -4.66 -6.21 -10.00
CA VAL A 89 -3.56 -6.59 -9.11
C VAL A 89 -4.10 -7.43 -7.97
N GLU A 90 -3.63 -8.67 -7.88
CA GLU A 90 -3.90 -9.52 -6.73
C GLU A 90 -3.04 -9.10 -5.53
N LYS A 91 -3.66 -8.99 -4.37
CA LYS A 91 -3.00 -8.58 -3.12
C LYS A 91 -3.31 -9.60 -2.04
N THR A 92 -2.27 -10.22 -1.50
CA THR A 92 -2.38 -11.16 -0.39
C THR A 92 -1.83 -10.54 0.88
N TYR A 93 -2.58 -10.65 1.96
CA TYR A 93 -2.20 -10.17 3.29
C TYR A 93 -2.28 -11.32 4.30
N HIS A 94 -1.35 -11.34 5.23
CA HIS A 94 -1.44 -12.20 6.41
C HIS A 94 -1.93 -11.36 7.59
N ALA A 95 -2.93 -11.86 8.30
CA ALA A 95 -3.48 -11.19 9.48
C ALA A 95 -3.63 -12.18 10.62
N LEU A 96 -3.25 -11.76 11.83
CA LEU A 96 -3.62 -12.44 13.05
C LEU A 96 -4.99 -11.97 13.50
N VAL A 97 -5.89 -12.91 13.72
CA VAL A 97 -7.24 -12.62 14.19
C VAL A 97 -7.49 -13.26 15.55
N ASN A 98 -8.40 -12.69 16.32
CA ASN A 98 -8.83 -13.29 17.57
C ASN A 98 -9.94 -14.30 17.29
N GLY A 99 -9.81 -15.52 17.85
CA GLY A 99 -10.74 -16.61 17.61
C GLY A 99 -10.45 -17.37 16.32
N LYS A 100 -11.41 -18.21 15.92
CA LYS A 100 -11.35 -19.04 14.72
C LYS A 100 -12.54 -18.74 13.82
N PRO A 101 -12.34 -18.41 12.52
CA PRO A 101 -13.44 -18.34 11.58
C PRO A 101 -14.21 -19.67 11.51
N LYS A 102 -15.52 -19.61 11.27
CA LYS A 102 -16.36 -20.81 11.16
C LYS A 102 -15.92 -21.70 9.99
N GLU A 103 -15.59 -21.07 8.88
CA GLU A 103 -15.14 -21.74 7.67
C GLU A 103 -13.64 -21.49 7.46
N SER A 104 -12.93 -22.48 6.90
CA SER A 104 -11.51 -22.38 6.58
C SER A 104 -11.21 -21.41 5.42
N ARG A 105 -12.21 -21.13 4.60
CA ARG A 105 -12.16 -20.18 3.49
C ARG A 105 -13.51 -19.52 3.27
N GLY A 106 -13.51 -18.30 2.77
CA GLY A 106 -14.76 -17.59 2.50
C GLY A 106 -14.57 -16.22 1.89
N VAL A 107 -15.69 -15.53 1.75
CA VAL A 107 -15.74 -14.16 1.22
C VAL A 107 -16.43 -13.28 2.25
N LEU A 108 -15.80 -12.17 2.59
CA LEU A 108 -16.42 -11.10 3.37
C LEU A 108 -16.78 -9.97 2.42
N ILE A 109 -18.06 -9.56 2.43
CA ILE A 109 -18.57 -8.45 1.65
C ILE A 109 -19.21 -7.48 2.63
N ASN A 110 -18.67 -6.26 2.70
CA ASN A 110 -19.15 -5.23 3.61
C ASN A 110 -19.25 -3.89 2.88
N SER A 111 -20.26 -3.10 3.23
CA SER A 111 -20.30 -1.68 2.87
C SER A 111 -19.51 -0.88 3.89
N LEU A 112 -18.52 -0.13 3.45
CA LEU A 112 -17.66 0.68 4.31
C LEU A 112 -17.85 2.16 4.04
N ILE A 113 -17.90 2.94 5.10
CA ILE A 113 -17.86 4.41 5.06
C ILE A 113 -16.61 4.93 5.75
N LYS A 114 -16.14 6.09 5.32
CA LYS A 114 -15.06 6.80 5.98
C LYS A 114 -15.62 7.67 7.09
N ASP A 115 -15.19 7.44 8.32
CA ASP A 115 -15.43 8.34 9.42
C ASP A 115 -14.36 9.44 9.41
N GLU A 116 -14.73 10.63 8.96
CA GLU A 116 -13.80 11.76 8.82
C GLU A 116 -13.26 12.25 10.17
N LYS A 117 -14.07 12.13 11.25
CA LYS A 117 -13.65 12.56 12.60
C LYS A 117 -12.62 11.60 13.19
N LEU A 118 -12.87 10.31 13.06
CA LEU A 118 -11.97 9.26 13.57
C LEU A 118 -10.88 8.87 12.57
N LYS A 119 -10.96 9.35 11.31
CA LYS A 119 -10.04 8.96 10.20
C LYS A 119 -9.93 7.46 10.01
N LYS A 120 -11.04 6.73 10.21
CA LYS A 120 -11.12 5.27 10.10
C LYS A 120 -12.26 4.88 9.17
N ALA A 121 -12.12 3.72 8.50
CA ALA A 121 -13.25 3.07 7.87
C ALA A 121 -14.07 2.32 8.92
N ARG A 122 -15.40 2.33 8.77
CA ARG A 122 -16.31 1.53 9.58
C ARG A 122 -17.40 0.90 8.71
N SER A 123 -18.00 -0.19 9.18
CA SER A 123 -19.14 -0.81 8.52
C SER A 123 -20.32 0.15 8.47
N ALA A 124 -20.99 0.19 7.33
CA ALA A 124 -22.22 0.94 7.09
C ALA A 124 -23.49 0.09 7.34
N GLU A 125 -23.38 -1.03 8.07
CA GLU A 125 -24.50 -1.95 8.30
C GLU A 125 -25.73 -1.23 8.85
N GLY A 126 -26.88 -1.49 8.22
CA GLY A 126 -28.18 -1.00 8.65
C GLY A 126 -28.50 0.47 8.34
N LYS A 127 -27.65 1.19 7.61
CA LYS A 127 -27.90 2.58 7.19
C LYS A 127 -27.52 2.75 5.72
N ASN A 128 -28.45 3.36 4.96
CA ASN A 128 -28.11 3.83 3.61
C ASN A 128 -27.27 5.09 3.73
N PHE A 129 -26.00 4.99 3.35
CA PHE A 129 -25.12 6.12 3.17
C PHE A 129 -24.76 6.19 1.68
N ASP A 130 -25.02 7.32 1.05
CA ASP A 130 -24.74 7.56 -0.37
C ASP A 130 -23.25 7.38 -0.71
N ASP A 131 -22.37 7.58 0.28
CA ASP A 131 -20.92 7.44 0.14
C ASP A 131 -20.37 6.06 0.54
N ALA A 132 -21.22 5.08 0.85
CA ALA A 132 -20.77 3.74 1.22
C ALA A 132 -20.18 3.01 0.00
N LYS A 133 -19.00 2.40 0.19
CA LYS A 133 -18.32 1.62 -0.85
C LYS A 133 -18.29 0.15 -0.46
N GLU A 134 -18.64 -0.72 -1.41
CA GLU A 134 -18.47 -2.15 -1.21
C GLU A 134 -16.98 -2.50 -1.09
N ALA A 135 -16.65 -3.26 -0.07
CA ALA A 135 -15.36 -3.87 0.13
C ALA A 135 -15.53 -5.39 0.13
N ARG A 136 -14.71 -6.08 -0.66
CA ARG A 136 -14.73 -7.54 -0.79
C ARG A 136 -13.37 -8.11 -0.44
N LEU A 137 -13.38 -9.12 0.42
CA LEU A 137 -12.20 -9.84 0.90
C LEU A 137 -12.43 -11.34 0.79
N TYR A 138 -11.53 -12.03 0.11
CA TYR A 138 -11.44 -13.50 0.14
C TYR A 138 -10.44 -13.88 1.23
N TYR A 139 -10.75 -14.88 2.03
CA TYR A 139 -9.85 -15.35 3.08
C TYR A 139 -9.71 -16.86 3.06
N GLU A 140 -8.54 -17.31 3.50
CA GLU A 140 -8.21 -18.71 3.78
C GLU A 140 -7.42 -18.76 5.09
N VAL A 141 -7.67 -19.80 5.94
CA VAL A 141 -7.09 -19.99 7.28
C VAL A 141 -6.05 -21.09 7.26
#